data_bcb13950c0e96e85fcef1faec2def834
#
_entry.id   bcb13950c0e96e85fcef1faec2def834
#
_cell.length_a   1.000
_cell.length_b   1.000
_cell.length_c   1.000
_cell.angle_alpha   90.00
_cell.angle_beta   90.00
_cell.angle_gamma   90.00
#
_symmetry.space_group_name_H-M   'P 1'
#
loop_
_entity.id
_entity.type
_entity.pdbx_description
1 polymer ?
#
loop_
_entity_poly.entity_id
_entity_poly.type
_entity_poly.pdbx_seq_one_letter_code
_entity_poly.pdbx_strand_id
1 'polypeptide(L)'
;MKLYYTVSSYQDTAQQNIGLSLGGYRSSTFVRNDEMNNLFGDISLLSLKQNRSQYIAIMMKNELDVVAANVRLFFSFPMPTQCIYQLAAVIPTKDSDGNDVMERTETIYSKPMYGTFV
;
A
#
# COMPACT_ATOMS: atom_id res chain seq x y z
N MET A 1 4.53 14.48 -5.62
CA MET A 1 4.27 13.02 -5.70
C MET A 1 3.55 12.59 -4.44
N LYS A 2 2.49 11.81 -4.58
CA LYS A 2 1.68 11.34 -3.45
C LYS A 2 1.50 9.83 -3.48
N LEU A 3 1.30 9.28 -2.28
CA LEU A 3 0.93 7.88 -2.10
C LEU A 3 -0.58 7.79 -1.87
N TYR A 4 -1.22 6.88 -2.59
CA TYR A 4 -2.66 6.64 -2.48
C TYR A 4 -2.93 5.23 -2.00
N TYR A 5 -3.98 5.08 -1.20
CA TYR A 5 -4.53 3.75 -0.91
C TYR A 5 -5.09 3.14 -2.19
N THR A 6 -5.33 1.85 -2.17
CA THR A 6 -5.93 1.13 -3.29
C THR A 6 -7.39 0.76 -3.01
N VAL A 7 -8.15 0.54 -4.06
CA VAL A 7 -9.56 0.23 -3.99
C VAL A 7 -9.91 -0.85 -5.03
N SER A 8 -10.93 -1.65 -4.76
CA SER A 8 -11.26 -2.80 -5.60
C SER A 8 -12.10 -2.46 -6.84
N SER A 9 -12.82 -1.34 -6.82
CA SER A 9 -13.88 -1.09 -7.81
C SER A 9 -13.38 -0.33 -9.03
N TYR A 10 -13.09 0.95 -8.89
CA TYR A 10 -12.70 1.83 -9.99
C TYR A 10 -11.62 2.79 -9.54
N GLN A 11 -10.78 3.22 -10.50
CA GLN A 11 -9.81 4.26 -10.26
C GLN A 11 -10.50 5.54 -9.75
N ASP A 12 -9.82 6.23 -8.83
CA ASP A 12 -10.29 7.49 -8.22
C ASP A 12 -11.56 7.37 -7.37
N THR A 13 -11.94 6.16 -6.97
CA THR A 13 -12.94 5.94 -5.93
C THR A 13 -12.31 6.07 -4.54
N ALA A 14 -13.06 6.59 -3.57
CA ALA A 14 -12.55 6.77 -2.21
C ALA A 14 -12.30 5.44 -1.49
N GLN A 15 -11.20 5.36 -0.74
CA GLN A 15 -10.93 4.24 0.18
C GLN A 15 -11.00 4.75 1.62
N GLN A 16 -12.04 4.35 2.33
CA GLN A 16 -12.27 4.81 3.70
C GLN A 16 -11.80 3.82 4.77
N ASN A 17 -11.35 2.64 4.35
CA ASN A 17 -10.88 1.61 5.28
C ASN A 17 -9.51 1.11 4.84
N ILE A 18 -8.48 1.44 5.62
CA ILE A 18 -7.09 1.05 5.33
C ILE A 18 -6.95 -0.47 5.20
N GLY A 19 -7.67 -1.23 6.03
CA GLY A 19 -7.65 -2.69 5.98
C GLY A 19 -8.15 -3.29 4.66
N LEU A 20 -8.78 -2.51 3.80
CA LEU A 20 -9.24 -2.89 2.46
C LEU A 20 -8.35 -2.34 1.34
N SER A 21 -7.23 -1.71 1.67
CA SER A 21 -6.21 -1.28 0.69
C SER A 21 -5.33 -2.48 0.30
N LEU A 22 -5.92 -3.40 -0.46
CA LEU A 22 -5.35 -4.74 -0.72
C LEU A 22 -4.91 -4.93 -2.18
N GLY A 23 -4.82 -3.86 -2.93
CA GLY A 23 -4.52 -3.89 -4.35
C GLY A 23 -5.73 -3.46 -5.19
N GLY A 24 -5.64 -3.63 -6.50
CA GLY A 24 -6.65 -3.18 -7.45
C GLY A 24 -6.30 -1.82 -8.02
N TYR A 25 -7.22 -0.87 -7.96
CA TYR A 25 -7.06 0.46 -8.55
C TYR A 25 -6.56 1.49 -7.53
N ARG A 26 -5.94 2.55 -8.02
CA ARG A 26 -5.60 3.70 -7.19
C ARG A 26 -6.88 4.38 -6.72
N SER A 27 -7.03 4.57 -5.43
CA SER A 27 -8.14 5.32 -4.86
C SER A 27 -7.93 6.84 -5.00
N SER A 28 -8.94 7.62 -4.69
CA SER A 28 -8.81 9.07 -4.56
C SER A 28 -8.29 9.49 -3.18
N THR A 29 -8.14 8.56 -2.26
CA THR A 29 -7.72 8.83 -0.89
C THR A 29 -6.22 8.67 -0.76
N PHE A 30 -5.51 9.76 -0.48
CA PHE A 30 -4.06 9.70 -0.31
C PHE A 30 -3.67 9.43 1.14
N VAL A 31 -2.48 8.85 1.31
CA VAL A 31 -1.89 8.60 2.62
C VAL A 31 -1.40 9.92 3.19
N ARG A 32 -1.97 10.35 4.30
CA ARG A 32 -1.62 11.63 4.94
C ARG A 32 -0.35 11.51 5.75
N ASN A 33 0.41 12.61 5.78
CA ASN A 33 1.59 12.70 6.61
C ASN A 33 1.21 12.91 8.08
N ASP A 34 2.06 12.41 8.96
CA ASP A 34 2.00 12.68 10.41
C ASP A 34 0.68 12.25 11.07
N GLU A 35 -0.04 11.31 10.47
CA GLU A 35 -1.22 10.71 11.09
C GLU A 35 -0.90 9.33 11.65
N MET A 36 -1.44 9.06 12.84
CA MET A 36 -1.37 7.76 13.47
C MET A 36 -2.21 6.75 12.69
N ASN A 37 -1.73 5.52 12.55
CA ASN A 37 -2.43 4.43 11.87
C ASN A 37 -2.76 4.73 10.38
N ASN A 38 -1.92 5.48 9.71
CA ASN A 38 -2.18 5.86 8.32
C ASN A 38 -1.84 4.76 7.29
N LEU A 39 -1.08 3.74 7.65
CA LEU A 39 -0.81 2.56 6.82
C LEU A 39 -1.34 1.29 7.48
N PHE A 40 -1.03 1.09 8.73
CA PHE A 40 -1.50 -0.07 9.48
C PHE A 40 -2.27 0.43 10.69
N GLY A 41 -3.36 -0.25 11.02
CA GLY A 41 -4.11 0.01 12.24
C GLY A 41 -3.39 -0.50 13.48
N ASP A 42 -4.05 -0.41 14.62
CA ASP A 42 -3.52 -0.96 15.87
C ASP A 42 -3.35 -2.47 15.77
N ILE A 43 -2.23 -2.96 16.26
CA ILE A 43 -1.95 -4.40 16.25
C ILE A 43 -2.50 -4.98 17.55
N SER A 44 -3.39 -5.97 17.43
CA SER A 44 -3.96 -6.64 18.59
C SER A 44 -2.91 -7.53 19.29
N LEU A 45 -3.10 -7.75 20.59
CA LEU A 45 -2.24 -8.66 21.34
C LEU A 45 -2.28 -10.08 20.78
N LEU A 46 -3.45 -10.51 20.29
CA LEU A 46 -3.59 -11.82 19.65
C LEU A 46 -2.74 -11.93 18.39
N SER A 47 -2.74 -10.91 17.54
CA SER A 47 -1.91 -10.87 16.32
C SER A 47 -0.42 -10.91 16.66
N LEU A 48 0.01 -10.20 17.69
CA LEU A 48 1.39 -10.26 18.17
C LEU A 48 1.77 -11.67 18.63
N LYS A 49 0.91 -12.33 19.39
CA LYS A 49 1.14 -13.70 19.88
C LYS A 49 1.17 -14.72 18.74
N GLN A 50 0.37 -14.51 17.70
CA GLN A 50 0.33 -15.37 16.52
C GLN A 50 1.45 -15.06 15.52
N ASN A 51 2.22 -14.02 15.75
CA ASN A 51 3.29 -13.58 14.84
C ASN A 51 2.80 -13.38 13.39
N ARG A 52 1.62 -12.76 13.25
CA ARG A 52 0.99 -12.55 11.93
C ARG A 52 1.55 -11.31 11.26
N SER A 53 1.76 -11.42 9.95
CA SER A 53 2.14 -10.29 9.10
C SER A 53 0.90 -9.65 8.49
N GLN A 54 0.95 -8.32 8.32
CA GLN A 54 -0.07 -7.56 7.62
C GLN A 54 0.51 -6.94 6.36
N TYR A 55 -0.28 -6.89 5.30
CA TYR A 55 0.15 -6.41 3.99
C TYR A 55 -0.84 -5.35 3.49
N ILE A 56 -0.33 -4.18 3.19
CA ILE A 56 -1.09 -3.07 2.64
C ILE A 56 -0.50 -2.69 1.28
N ALA A 57 -1.35 -2.46 0.31
CA ALA A 57 -0.96 -2.00 -1.01
C ALA A 57 -1.22 -0.50 -1.14
N ILE A 58 -0.22 0.20 -1.65
CA ILE A 58 -0.34 1.62 -1.97
C ILE A 58 0.17 1.87 -3.39
N MET A 59 -0.35 2.90 -4.02
CA MET A 59 0.11 3.35 -5.33
C MET A 59 0.70 4.74 -5.25
N MET A 60 1.81 4.94 -5.94
CA MET A 60 2.46 6.23 -6.04
C MET A 60 2.03 6.90 -7.34
N LYS A 61 1.61 8.14 -7.25
CA LYS A 61 1.25 8.95 -8.42
C LYS A 61 2.22 10.12 -8.56
N ASN A 62 2.80 10.26 -9.74
CA ASN A 62 3.54 11.46 -10.09
C ASN A 62 2.55 12.55 -10.53
N GLU A 63 2.40 13.57 -9.71
CA GLU A 63 1.52 14.70 -9.98
C GLU A 63 2.22 15.87 -10.67
N LEU A 64 3.51 15.71 -10.99
CA LEU A 64 4.28 16.71 -11.72
C LEU A 64 4.08 16.54 -13.22
N ASP A 65 4.27 17.62 -13.98
CA ASP A 65 4.18 17.61 -15.45
C ASP A 65 5.42 17.02 -16.12
N VAL A 66 6.38 16.55 -15.35
CA VAL A 66 7.63 15.97 -15.83
C VAL A 66 7.80 14.54 -15.32
N VAL A 67 8.56 13.75 -16.06
CA VAL A 67 8.87 12.38 -15.65
C VAL A 67 9.72 12.42 -14.38
N ALA A 68 9.31 11.66 -13.35
CA ALA A 68 10.09 11.48 -12.15
C ALA A 68 11.03 10.28 -12.35
N ALA A 69 12.34 10.55 -12.34
CA ALA A 69 13.35 9.52 -12.50
C ALA A 69 13.97 9.16 -11.15
N ASN A 70 14.42 7.91 -10.99
CA ASN A 70 15.11 7.43 -9.79
C ASN A 70 14.31 7.63 -8.51
N VAL A 71 13.01 7.43 -8.56
CA VAL A 71 12.13 7.51 -7.38
C VAL A 71 12.47 6.39 -6.43
N ARG A 72 12.62 6.74 -5.14
CA ARG A 72 12.94 5.78 -4.07
C ARG A 72 11.96 5.94 -2.93
N LEU A 73 11.60 4.80 -2.35
CA LEU A 73 10.80 4.75 -1.12
C LEU A 73 11.64 4.06 -0.04
N PHE A 74 11.69 4.66 1.13
CA PHE A 74 12.46 4.10 2.24
C PHE A 74 11.84 4.50 3.58
N PHE A 75 12.18 3.74 4.62
CA PHE A 75 11.81 4.09 5.98
C PHE A 75 12.82 5.07 6.55
N SER A 76 12.35 6.23 6.99
CA SER A 76 13.22 7.30 7.50
C SER A 76 13.47 7.26 9.01
N PHE A 77 12.81 6.34 9.72
CA PHE A 77 12.94 6.22 11.17
C PHE A 77 13.47 4.85 11.56
N PRO A 78 14.17 4.74 12.71
CA PRO A 78 14.49 3.44 13.28
C PRO A 78 13.21 2.64 13.52
N MET A 79 13.20 1.37 13.12
CA MET A 79 12.06 0.50 13.35
C MET A 79 11.99 0.10 14.82
N PRO A 80 10.77 -0.02 15.40
CA PRO A 80 10.60 -0.64 16.70
C PRO A 80 11.16 -2.06 16.71
N THR A 81 11.76 -2.49 17.80
CA THR A 81 12.35 -3.82 17.90
C THR A 81 11.35 -4.96 17.81
N GLN A 82 10.05 -4.69 18.08
CA GLN A 82 8.99 -5.69 18.06
C GLN A 82 8.32 -5.82 16.69
N CYS A 83 8.61 -4.94 15.74
CA CYS A 83 8.00 -4.93 14.42
C CYS A 83 9.05 -4.87 13.34
N ILE A 84 8.85 -5.64 12.27
CA ILE A 84 9.69 -5.61 11.08
C ILE A 84 8.85 -5.06 9.94
N TYR A 85 9.33 -3.99 9.29
CA TYR A 85 8.69 -3.38 8.13
C TYR A 85 9.49 -3.73 6.88
N GLN A 86 8.79 -4.14 5.84
CA GLN A 86 9.40 -4.48 4.56
C GLN A 86 8.60 -3.85 3.42
N LEU A 87 9.27 -3.60 2.32
CA LEU A 87 8.68 -3.03 1.11
C LEU A 87 8.89 -4.00 -0.05
N ALA A 88 7.91 -4.07 -0.93
CA ALA A 88 8.05 -4.73 -2.23
C ALA A 88 7.51 -3.80 -3.30
N ALA A 89 8.25 -3.66 -4.39
CA ALA A 89 7.80 -2.91 -5.55
C ALA A 89 7.09 -3.84 -6.52
N VAL A 90 5.94 -3.41 -7.02
CA VAL A 90 5.15 -4.12 -8.01
C VAL A 90 4.86 -3.19 -9.18
N ILE A 91 5.06 -3.69 -10.39
CA ILE A 91 4.70 -2.95 -11.60
C ILE A 91 3.24 -3.26 -11.92
N PRO A 92 2.36 -2.26 -11.95
CA PRO A 92 0.97 -2.50 -12.27
C PRO A 92 0.79 -2.88 -13.74
N THR A 93 -0.28 -3.59 -14.02
CA THR A 93 -0.74 -3.85 -15.38
C THR A 93 -1.78 -2.81 -15.79
N LYS A 94 -2.21 -2.85 -17.04
CA LYS A 94 -3.27 -1.97 -17.57
C LYS A 94 -4.56 -2.78 -17.74
N ASP A 95 -5.68 -2.20 -17.37
CA ASP A 95 -6.98 -2.76 -17.68
C ASP A 95 -7.41 -2.37 -19.12
N SER A 96 -8.64 -2.74 -19.52
CA SER A 96 -9.16 -2.43 -20.87
C SER A 96 -9.32 -0.93 -21.13
N ASP A 97 -9.44 -0.12 -20.08
CA ASP A 97 -9.56 1.33 -20.16
C ASP A 97 -8.23 2.07 -20.02
N GLY A 98 -7.12 1.33 -19.90
CA GLY A 98 -5.79 1.90 -19.76
C GLY A 98 -5.43 2.34 -18.34
N ASN A 99 -6.22 2.00 -17.34
CA ASN A 99 -5.94 2.33 -15.95
C ASN A 99 -4.94 1.36 -15.33
N ASP A 100 -4.08 1.86 -14.46
CA ASP A 100 -3.17 1.03 -13.71
C ASP A 100 -3.93 0.18 -12.69
N VAL A 101 -3.69 -1.12 -12.71
CA VAL A 101 -4.29 -2.07 -11.79
C VAL A 101 -3.24 -3.04 -11.29
N MET A 102 -3.23 -3.33 -10.00
CA MET A 102 -2.38 -4.34 -9.41
C MET A 102 -3.23 -5.49 -8.89
N GLU A 103 -2.60 -6.65 -8.72
CA GLU A 103 -3.28 -7.81 -8.16
C GLU A 103 -3.80 -7.49 -6.76
N ARG A 104 -5.03 -7.95 -6.49
CA ARG A 104 -5.68 -7.76 -5.20
C ARG A 104 -5.60 -9.03 -4.37
N THR A 105 -5.23 -8.88 -3.11
CA THR A 105 -5.28 -9.97 -2.14
C THR A 105 -6.64 -10.04 -1.45
N GLU A 106 -6.90 -11.13 -0.73
CA GLU A 106 -8.21 -11.34 -0.10
C GLU A 106 -8.36 -10.61 1.23
N THR A 107 -7.30 -10.58 2.03
CA THR A 107 -7.31 -9.95 3.36
C THR A 107 -5.99 -9.25 3.63
N ILE A 108 -5.96 -8.42 4.67
CA ILE A 108 -4.74 -7.75 5.13
C ILE A 108 -3.64 -8.76 5.55
N TYR A 109 -4.00 -10.00 5.82
CA TYR A 109 -3.05 -11.05 6.22
C TYR A 109 -2.58 -11.89 5.03
N SER A 110 -3.14 -11.70 3.86
CA SER A 110 -2.78 -12.47 2.66
C SER A 110 -1.53 -11.91 2.03
N LYS A 111 -0.48 -12.73 1.93
CA LYS A 111 0.77 -12.32 1.29
C LYS A 111 0.56 -12.13 -0.22
N PRO A 112 0.96 -10.98 -0.79
CA PRO A 112 0.89 -10.76 -2.23
C PRO A 112 1.76 -11.79 -2.98
N MET A 113 1.28 -12.21 -4.15
CA MET A 113 2.00 -13.17 -5.00
C MET A 113 3.19 -12.55 -5.72
N TYR A 114 3.16 -11.25 -5.96
CA TYR A 114 4.18 -10.54 -6.73
C TYR A 114 4.99 -9.61 -5.85
N GLY A 115 6.21 -9.36 -6.29
CA GLY A 115 7.16 -8.51 -5.60
C GLY A 115 8.03 -9.27 -4.61
N THR A 116 9.21 -8.73 -4.38
CA THR A 116 10.17 -9.27 -3.41
C THR A 116 10.28 -8.28 -2.26
N PHE A 117 10.00 -8.74 -1.05
CA PHE A 117 10.09 -7.89 0.15
C PHE A 117 11.54 -7.75 0.60
N VAL A 118 11.89 -6.50 0.86
CA VAL A 118 13.22 -6.12 1.34
C VAL A 118 13.15 -5.30 2.62
#